data_aea3fef385a1784a71b7b313e5aa5bd0
#
_entry.id   aea3fef385a1784a71b7b313e5aa5bd0
#
_cell.length_a   1.000
_cell.length_b   1.000
_cell.length_c   1.000
_cell.angle_alpha   90.00
_cell.angle_beta   90.00
_cell.angle_gamma   90.00
#
_symmetry.space_group_name_H-M   'P 1'
#
loop_
_entity.id
_entity.type
_entity.pdbx_description
1 polymer ?
#
loop_
_entity_poly.entity_id
_entity_poly.type
_entity_poly.pdbx_seq_one_letter_code
_entity_poly.pdbx_strand_id
1 'polypeptide(L)'
;SEESRFDNGWWELQWSSKEDADAAWAEWIQDEEASAFMADHESVMVCDGDARGVWDFAFHRDVESFGPMPEDGSFFTEFFPCKYNDGKSSADLIESIALYNEWLDGLDVAGAYAYGIYSGDGSDELADFWWGNFHESSESAAVGNENWIESGGQARASLEATAACDVPELYNSGVIYDPARPAFAKS
;
A
#
# COMPACT_ATOMS: atom_id res chain seq x y z
N SER A 1 -6.29 -13.38 6.61
CA SER A 1 -6.59 -14.71 6.02
C SER A 1 -5.69 -15.75 6.66
N GLU A 2 -6.04 -17.05 6.58
CA GLU A 2 -5.18 -18.15 7.07
C GLU A 2 -3.85 -18.25 6.31
N GLU A 3 -3.71 -17.51 5.22
CA GLU A 3 -2.54 -17.46 4.35
C GLU A 3 -1.83 -16.09 4.40
N SER A 4 -2.28 -15.15 5.24
CA SER A 4 -1.59 -13.87 5.40
C SER A 4 -0.18 -14.10 5.96
N ARG A 5 0.81 -13.42 5.37
CA ARG A 5 2.20 -13.43 5.85
C ARG A 5 2.39 -12.67 7.16
N PHE A 6 1.44 -11.82 7.47
CA PHE A 6 1.42 -11.03 8.69
C PHE A 6 0.40 -11.63 9.63
N ASP A 7 0.81 -11.98 10.84
CA ASP A 7 -0.06 -12.67 11.80
C ASP A 7 -1.35 -11.89 12.10
N ASN A 8 -1.24 -10.55 12.30
CA ASN A 8 -2.36 -9.72 12.67
C ASN A 8 -2.49 -8.43 11.87
N GLY A 9 -1.41 -7.89 11.32
CA GLY A 9 -1.44 -6.63 10.64
C GLY A 9 -0.10 -6.16 10.11
N TRP A 10 -0.17 -5.04 9.43
CA TRP A 10 0.94 -4.35 8.84
C TRP A 10 1.04 -2.95 9.47
N TRP A 11 2.22 -2.57 9.93
CA TRP A 11 2.51 -1.22 10.38
C TRP A 11 3.42 -0.54 9.37
N GLU A 12 2.90 0.47 8.71
CA GLU A 12 3.64 1.25 7.73
C GLU A 12 4.05 2.59 8.31
N LEU A 13 5.33 2.94 8.15
CA LEU A 13 5.91 4.24 8.45
C LEU A 13 6.47 4.82 7.16
N GLN A 14 6.03 6.03 6.81
CA GLN A 14 6.47 6.73 5.60
C GLN A 14 7.46 7.84 5.95
N TRP A 15 8.55 7.90 5.19
CA TRP A 15 9.64 8.86 5.35
C TRP A 15 9.94 9.52 4.01
N SER A 16 10.52 10.73 4.03
CA SER A 16 10.92 11.44 2.81
C SER A 16 12.09 10.78 2.09
N SER A 17 12.89 9.98 2.81
CA SER A 17 14.01 9.22 2.26
C SER A 17 14.36 8.02 3.14
N LYS A 18 15.08 7.05 2.57
CA LYS A 18 15.67 5.95 3.34
C LYS A 18 16.61 6.44 4.42
N GLU A 19 17.38 7.51 4.16
CA GLU A 19 18.33 8.10 5.12
C GLU A 19 17.60 8.64 6.36
N ASP A 20 16.47 9.34 6.16
CA ASP A 20 15.61 9.83 7.24
C ASP A 20 15.01 8.69 8.05
N ALA A 21 14.54 7.63 7.36
CA ALA A 21 14.02 6.43 8.01
C ALA A 21 15.08 5.74 8.88
N ASP A 22 16.29 5.54 8.35
CA ASP A 22 17.38 4.89 9.06
C ASP A 22 17.83 5.73 10.27
N ALA A 23 17.89 7.06 10.15
CA ALA A 23 18.24 7.96 11.23
C ALA A 23 17.20 7.92 12.36
N ALA A 24 15.93 8.02 12.01
CA ALA A 24 14.83 7.97 12.99
C ALA A 24 14.75 6.60 13.68
N TRP A 25 14.99 5.52 12.95
CA TRP A 25 15.02 4.18 13.53
C TRP A 25 16.21 4.00 14.49
N ALA A 26 17.38 4.55 14.15
CA ALA A 26 18.54 4.53 15.03
C ALA A 26 18.33 5.32 16.33
N GLU A 27 17.55 6.40 16.28
CA GLU A 27 17.11 7.15 17.47
C GLU A 27 16.11 6.36 18.30
N TRP A 28 15.07 5.80 17.64
CA TRP A 28 14.00 5.04 18.27
C TRP A 28 14.52 3.87 19.12
N ILE A 29 15.46 3.08 18.62
CA ILE A 29 16.00 1.91 19.36
C ILE A 29 16.83 2.28 20.58
N GLN A 30 17.25 3.54 20.71
CA GLN A 30 18.01 4.05 21.85
C GLN A 30 17.16 4.87 22.83
N ASP A 31 15.89 5.13 22.46
CA ASP A 31 14.98 5.93 23.24
C ASP A 31 14.35 5.09 24.38
N GLU A 32 14.59 5.53 25.65
CA GLU A 32 14.09 4.84 26.82
C GLU A 32 12.56 4.98 26.95
N GLU A 33 11.96 6.08 26.48
CA GLU A 33 10.49 6.29 26.50
C GLU A 33 9.82 5.39 25.47
N ALA A 34 10.42 5.25 24.27
CA ALA A 34 9.96 4.33 23.25
C ALA A 34 10.02 2.87 23.73
N SER A 35 11.11 2.48 24.39
CA SER A 35 11.28 1.15 24.96
C SER A 35 10.24 0.86 26.07
N ALA A 36 9.98 1.84 26.94
CA ALA A 36 8.96 1.73 27.99
C ALA A 36 7.55 1.63 27.38
N PHE A 37 7.25 2.44 26.36
CA PHE A 37 5.98 2.39 25.64
C PHE A 37 5.73 1.00 25.03
N MET A 38 6.73 0.44 24.34
CA MET A 38 6.62 -0.90 23.75
C MET A 38 6.37 -1.97 24.81
N ALA A 39 7.08 -1.91 25.94
CA ALA A 39 6.90 -2.86 27.04
C ALA A 39 5.50 -2.76 27.66
N ASP A 40 4.99 -1.55 27.88
CA ASP A 40 3.65 -1.32 28.44
C ASP A 40 2.53 -1.80 27.52
N HIS A 41 2.79 -1.87 26.20
CA HIS A 41 1.79 -2.25 25.20
C HIS A 41 2.03 -3.65 24.58
N GLU A 42 2.98 -4.41 25.09
CA GLU A 42 3.32 -5.76 24.59
C GLU A 42 2.11 -6.71 24.52
N SER A 43 1.16 -6.56 25.45
CA SER A 43 -0.06 -7.37 25.45
C SER A 43 -1.07 -6.99 24.35
N VAL A 44 -0.88 -5.85 23.70
CA VAL A 44 -1.76 -5.35 22.63
C VAL A 44 -1.13 -5.57 21.25
N MET A 45 0.17 -5.30 21.12
CA MET A 45 0.88 -5.36 19.86
C MET A 45 2.35 -5.70 20.07
N VAL A 46 2.84 -6.66 19.32
CA VAL A 46 4.27 -6.99 19.20
C VAL A 46 4.66 -6.82 17.74
N CYS A 47 5.68 -5.99 17.49
CA CYS A 47 6.25 -5.82 16.16
C CYS A 47 7.56 -6.61 16.04
N ASP A 48 7.69 -7.41 14.98
CA ASP A 48 8.94 -8.07 14.63
C ASP A 48 9.84 -7.09 13.85
N GLY A 49 10.80 -6.50 14.53
CA GLY A 49 11.74 -5.58 13.91
C GLY A 49 12.72 -6.24 12.92
N ASP A 50 12.92 -7.56 13.05
CA ASP A 50 13.78 -8.32 12.13
C ASP A 50 13.06 -8.61 10.80
N ALA A 51 11.72 -8.63 10.82
CA ALA A 51 10.89 -8.77 9.62
C ALA A 51 10.60 -7.43 8.91
N ARG A 52 11.27 -6.33 9.30
CA ARG A 52 11.07 -5.02 8.69
C ARG A 52 11.51 -4.99 7.23
N GLY A 53 10.54 -4.77 6.31
CA GLY A 53 10.82 -4.44 4.91
C GLY A 53 11.03 -2.94 4.72
N VAL A 54 11.88 -2.57 3.77
CA VAL A 54 12.08 -1.18 3.32
C VAL A 54 11.75 -1.10 1.85
N TRP A 55 10.85 -0.19 1.50
CA TRP A 55 10.30 -0.07 0.16
C TRP A 55 10.29 1.40 -0.27
N ASP A 56 10.58 1.64 -1.55
CA ASP A 56 10.28 2.91 -2.19
C ASP A 56 8.82 2.90 -2.58
N PHE A 57 8.04 3.89 -2.10
CA PHE A 57 6.62 4.01 -2.38
C PHE A 57 6.30 5.21 -3.25
N ALA A 58 5.43 5.02 -4.23
CA ALA A 58 4.94 6.12 -5.07
C ALA A 58 3.48 5.94 -5.44
N PHE A 59 2.69 7.01 -5.28
CA PHE A 59 1.41 7.14 -5.97
C PHE A 59 1.66 7.50 -7.44
N HIS A 60 0.97 6.84 -8.36
CA HIS A 60 1.08 7.10 -9.80
C HIS A 60 -0.12 7.88 -10.36
N ARG A 61 -0.95 8.39 -9.47
CA ARG A 61 -2.10 9.26 -9.72
C ARG A 61 -2.30 10.18 -8.53
N ASP A 62 -2.94 11.34 -8.74
CA ASP A 62 -3.37 12.21 -7.64
C ASP A 62 -4.31 11.43 -6.71
N VAL A 63 -3.96 11.39 -5.44
CA VAL A 63 -4.67 10.62 -4.41
C VAL A 63 -6.10 11.10 -4.18
N GLU A 64 -6.41 12.35 -4.51
CA GLU A 64 -7.75 12.93 -4.38
C GLU A 64 -8.53 12.94 -5.71
N SER A 65 -8.01 12.30 -6.77
CA SER A 65 -8.65 12.29 -8.09
C SER A 65 -10.08 11.73 -8.08
N PHE A 66 -10.42 10.89 -7.11
CA PHE A 66 -11.76 10.33 -6.88
C PHE A 66 -12.41 10.80 -5.56
N GLY A 67 -11.94 11.94 -5.05
CA GLY A 67 -12.41 12.51 -3.79
C GLY A 67 -11.48 12.20 -2.61
N PRO A 68 -11.69 12.88 -1.50
CA PRO A 68 -10.86 12.71 -0.30
C PRO A 68 -11.19 11.38 0.38
N MET A 69 -10.16 10.78 0.98
CA MET A 69 -10.35 9.64 1.89
C MET A 69 -11.17 10.05 3.13
N PRO A 70 -11.78 9.08 3.85
CA PRO A 70 -12.58 9.37 5.03
C PRO A 70 -11.86 10.24 6.07
N GLU A 71 -12.58 11.20 6.68
CA GLU A 71 -12.01 12.15 7.64
C GLU A 71 -11.45 11.49 8.91
N ASP A 72 -11.98 10.32 9.28
CA ASP A 72 -11.49 9.52 10.41
C ASP A 72 -10.20 8.75 10.11
N GLY A 73 -9.69 8.89 8.87
CA GLY A 73 -8.48 8.23 8.40
C GLY A 73 -8.63 6.73 8.14
N SER A 74 -9.85 6.17 8.22
CA SER A 74 -10.09 4.77 7.89
C SER A 74 -10.12 4.55 6.38
N PHE A 75 -9.65 3.39 5.92
CA PHE A 75 -9.74 2.96 4.53
C PHE A 75 -9.58 1.44 4.43
N PHE A 76 -9.88 0.89 3.28
CA PHE A 76 -9.70 -0.54 2.99
C PHE A 76 -8.54 -0.72 2.02
N THR A 77 -7.67 -1.66 2.30
CA THR A 77 -6.46 -1.91 1.50
C THR A 77 -6.47 -3.31 0.89
N GLU A 78 -6.05 -3.38 -0.36
CA GLU A 78 -5.69 -4.62 -1.04
C GLU A 78 -4.23 -4.54 -1.46
N PHE A 79 -3.38 -5.46 -0.96
CA PHE A 79 -1.97 -5.55 -1.34
C PHE A 79 -1.74 -6.77 -2.23
N PHE A 80 -1.29 -6.54 -3.45
CA PHE A 80 -0.97 -7.58 -4.42
C PHE A 80 0.54 -7.75 -4.52
N PRO A 81 1.11 -8.91 -4.15
CA PRO A 81 2.50 -9.24 -4.47
C PRO A 81 2.61 -9.56 -5.96
N CYS A 82 3.51 -8.88 -6.66
CA CYS A 82 3.64 -8.97 -8.11
C CYS A 82 5.08 -9.31 -8.52
N LYS A 83 5.23 -10.13 -9.55
CA LYS A 83 6.50 -10.42 -10.20
C LYS A 83 6.47 -10.03 -11.66
N TYR A 84 7.55 -9.42 -12.13
CA TYR A 84 7.67 -9.13 -13.55
C TYR A 84 7.72 -10.42 -14.38
N ASN A 85 7.04 -10.40 -15.52
CA ASN A 85 7.16 -11.46 -16.50
C ASN A 85 8.56 -11.45 -17.14
N ASP A 86 8.97 -12.56 -17.77
CA ASP A 86 10.27 -12.69 -18.40
C ASP A 86 10.61 -11.53 -19.35
N GLY A 87 11.72 -10.85 -19.05
CA GLY A 87 12.21 -9.70 -19.81
C GLY A 87 11.46 -8.39 -19.58
N LYS A 88 10.56 -8.34 -18.62
CA LYS A 88 9.83 -7.15 -18.19
C LYS A 88 10.49 -6.47 -16.99
N SER A 89 10.14 -5.20 -16.76
CA SER A 89 10.77 -4.34 -15.77
C SER A 89 9.81 -3.25 -15.29
N SER A 90 10.28 -2.43 -14.34
CA SER A 90 9.57 -1.23 -13.87
C SER A 90 9.26 -0.24 -15.00
N ALA A 91 10.09 -0.16 -16.04
CA ALA A 91 9.81 0.69 -17.19
C ALA A 91 8.55 0.23 -17.97
N ASP A 92 8.40 -1.10 -18.18
CA ASP A 92 7.19 -1.66 -18.80
C ASP A 92 5.96 -1.46 -17.90
N LEU A 93 6.15 -1.52 -16.58
CA LEU A 93 5.07 -1.27 -15.62
C LEU A 93 4.55 0.17 -15.71
N ILE A 94 5.42 1.16 -15.86
CA ILE A 94 5.03 2.57 -16.04
C ILE A 94 4.19 2.76 -17.31
N GLU A 95 4.52 2.07 -18.41
CA GLU A 95 3.70 2.11 -19.63
C GLU A 95 2.31 1.49 -19.39
N SER A 96 2.24 0.39 -18.67
CA SER A 96 0.97 -0.26 -18.31
C SER A 96 0.13 0.59 -17.34
N ILE A 97 0.78 1.28 -16.40
CA ILE A 97 0.16 2.24 -15.49
C ILE A 97 -0.47 3.42 -16.24
N ALA A 98 0.14 3.88 -17.33
CA ALA A 98 -0.46 4.94 -18.14
C ALA A 98 -1.80 4.50 -18.74
N LEU A 99 -1.90 3.27 -19.24
CA LEU A 99 -3.17 2.71 -19.75
C LEU A 99 -4.19 2.47 -18.62
N TYR A 100 -3.71 2.10 -17.43
CA TYR A 100 -4.56 1.97 -16.26
C TYR A 100 -5.18 3.32 -15.84
N ASN A 101 -4.37 4.38 -15.82
CA ASN A 101 -4.85 5.73 -15.54
C ASN A 101 -5.85 6.24 -16.60
N GLU A 102 -5.60 5.96 -17.89
CA GLU A 102 -6.54 6.29 -18.95
C GLU A 102 -7.89 5.56 -18.79
N TRP A 103 -7.86 4.29 -18.38
CA TRP A 103 -9.07 3.55 -18.05
C TRP A 103 -9.80 4.15 -16.84
N LEU A 104 -9.07 4.50 -15.76
CA LEU A 104 -9.65 5.14 -14.58
C LEU A 104 -10.31 6.48 -14.89
N ASP A 105 -9.78 7.26 -15.85
CA ASP A 105 -10.35 8.54 -16.27
C ASP A 105 -11.73 8.40 -16.93
N GLY A 106 -12.05 7.20 -17.40
CA GLY A 106 -13.34 6.87 -18.00
C GLY A 106 -14.39 6.34 -17.04
N LEU A 107 -14.07 6.19 -15.74
CA LEU A 107 -14.96 5.59 -14.77
C LEU A 107 -15.73 6.61 -13.93
N ASP A 108 -17.00 6.29 -13.67
CA ASP A 108 -17.76 6.83 -12.54
C ASP A 108 -17.41 6.00 -11.30
N VAL A 109 -16.47 6.47 -10.49
CA VAL A 109 -15.98 5.71 -9.33
C VAL A 109 -16.91 5.90 -8.13
N ALA A 110 -17.21 4.80 -7.46
CA ALA A 110 -18.06 4.79 -6.27
C ALA A 110 -17.22 4.98 -5.00
N GLY A 111 -16.82 6.24 -4.70
CA GLY A 111 -16.08 6.60 -3.50
C GLY A 111 -14.60 6.89 -3.76
N ALA A 112 -13.90 7.32 -2.71
CA ALA A 112 -12.49 7.63 -2.78
C ALA A 112 -11.65 6.38 -3.10
N TYR A 113 -10.68 6.57 -3.99
CA TYR A 113 -9.76 5.54 -4.41
C TYR A 113 -8.39 6.12 -4.74
N ALA A 114 -7.36 5.48 -4.26
CA ALA A 114 -5.97 5.73 -4.66
C ALA A 114 -5.24 4.40 -4.81
N TYR A 115 -4.13 4.40 -5.53
CA TYR A 115 -3.24 3.25 -5.61
C TYR A 115 -1.78 3.70 -5.63
N GLY A 116 -0.90 2.80 -5.20
CA GLY A 116 0.53 3.05 -5.21
C GLY A 116 1.34 1.79 -5.41
N ILE A 117 2.60 1.97 -5.79
CA ILE A 117 3.55 0.90 -6.00
C ILE A 117 4.64 0.98 -4.95
N TYR A 118 4.88 -0.14 -4.30
CA TYR A 118 6.01 -0.36 -3.42
C TYR A 118 7.07 -1.12 -4.18
N SER A 119 8.22 -0.50 -4.41
CA SER A 119 9.36 -1.10 -5.09
C SER A 119 10.44 -1.44 -4.08
N GLY A 120 10.83 -2.70 -4.01
CA GLY A 120 11.91 -3.17 -3.15
C GLY A 120 13.28 -3.16 -3.83
N ASP A 121 14.29 -3.51 -3.06
CA ASP A 121 15.67 -3.68 -3.54
C ASP A 121 15.94 -5.05 -4.19
N GLY A 122 14.89 -5.85 -4.40
CA GLY A 122 14.98 -7.21 -4.95
C GLY A 122 15.30 -8.30 -3.92
N SER A 123 15.31 -7.97 -2.63
CA SER A 123 15.53 -8.95 -1.56
C SER A 123 14.26 -9.73 -1.18
N ASP A 124 13.06 -9.26 -1.56
CA ASP A 124 11.81 -9.98 -1.32
C ASP A 124 11.69 -11.15 -2.32
N GLU A 125 11.71 -12.37 -1.79
CA GLU A 125 11.55 -13.58 -2.61
C GLU A 125 10.12 -13.74 -3.17
N LEU A 126 9.14 -13.01 -2.64
CA LEU A 126 7.74 -13.15 -2.98
C LEU A 126 7.29 -12.17 -4.06
N ALA A 127 7.87 -10.99 -4.10
CA ALA A 127 7.47 -9.93 -5.03
C ALA A 127 8.66 -9.10 -5.52
N ASP A 128 8.62 -8.72 -6.80
CA ASP A 128 9.51 -7.68 -7.34
C ASP A 128 8.98 -6.28 -6.99
N PHE A 129 7.65 -6.18 -6.84
CA PHE A 129 6.94 -5.00 -6.34
C PHE A 129 5.61 -5.39 -5.72
N TRP A 130 5.07 -4.52 -4.86
CA TRP A 130 3.70 -4.64 -4.37
C TRP A 130 2.83 -3.55 -4.97
N TRP A 131 1.64 -3.94 -5.42
CA TRP A 131 0.60 -3.00 -5.83
C TRP A 131 -0.38 -2.84 -4.68
N GLY A 132 -0.51 -1.62 -4.16
CA GLY A 132 -1.48 -1.28 -3.12
C GLY A 132 -2.67 -0.54 -3.70
N ASN A 133 -3.87 -1.06 -3.50
CA ASN A 133 -5.13 -0.35 -3.70
C ASN A 133 -5.65 0.16 -2.37
N PHE A 134 -6.08 1.40 -2.33
CA PHE A 134 -6.63 2.06 -1.14
C PHE A 134 -8.02 2.56 -1.48
N HIS A 135 -9.04 1.98 -0.87
CA HIS A 135 -10.45 2.26 -1.11
C HIS A 135 -11.07 2.92 0.10
N GLU A 136 -12.12 3.71 -0.10
CA GLU A 136 -12.92 4.27 0.98
C GLU A 136 -13.47 3.18 1.92
N SER A 137 -13.89 2.05 1.36
CA SER A 137 -14.44 0.91 2.09
C SER A 137 -14.27 -0.40 1.31
N SER A 138 -14.55 -1.53 1.95
CA SER A 138 -14.61 -2.85 1.28
C SER A 138 -15.72 -2.93 0.23
N GLU A 139 -16.82 -2.19 0.42
CA GLU A 139 -17.91 -2.11 -0.56
C GLU A 139 -17.45 -1.36 -1.82
N SER A 140 -16.74 -0.24 -1.67
CA SER A 140 -16.18 0.49 -2.82
C SER A 140 -15.09 -0.31 -3.53
N ALA A 141 -14.29 -1.11 -2.80
CA ALA A 141 -13.35 -2.06 -3.39
C ALA A 141 -14.06 -3.11 -4.26
N ALA A 142 -15.16 -3.69 -3.78
CA ALA A 142 -15.94 -4.66 -4.54
C ALA A 142 -16.46 -4.06 -5.87
N VAL A 143 -16.99 -2.82 -5.84
CA VAL A 143 -17.43 -2.12 -7.05
C VAL A 143 -16.27 -1.83 -8.00
N GLY A 144 -15.12 -1.40 -7.46
CA GLY A 144 -13.89 -1.17 -8.25
C GLY A 144 -13.41 -2.44 -8.96
N ASN A 145 -13.43 -3.57 -8.25
CA ASN A 145 -13.04 -4.86 -8.79
C ASN A 145 -14.03 -5.37 -9.87
N GLU A 146 -15.34 -5.15 -9.71
CA GLU A 146 -16.34 -5.42 -10.76
C GLU A 146 -16.06 -4.58 -12.02
N ASN A 147 -15.87 -3.28 -11.87
CA ASN A 147 -15.51 -2.38 -12.98
C ASN A 147 -14.23 -2.85 -13.71
N TRP A 148 -13.22 -3.29 -12.96
CA TRP A 148 -11.98 -3.83 -13.52
C TRP A 148 -12.21 -5.08 -14.36
N ILE A 149 -13.04 -6.00 -13.88
CA ILE A 149 -13.39 -7.23 -14.60
C ILE A 149 -14.19 -6.90 -15.87
N GLU A 150 -15.15 -5.98 -15.78
CA GLU A 150 -16.08 -5.69 -16.86
C GLU A 150 -15.48 -4.81 -17.97
N SER A 151 -14.68 -3.81 -17.59
CA SER A 151 -14.23 -2.77 -18.51
C SER A 151 -12.70 -2.55 -18.58
N GLY A 152 -11.90 -3.19 -17.72
CA GLY A 152 -10.44 -3.04 -17.64
C GLY A 152 -9.67 -3.46 -18.91
N GLY A 153 -10.27 -4.24 -19.77
CA GLY A 153 -9.89 -4.67 -21.13
C GLY A 153 -8.42 -4.47 -21.52
N GLN A 154 -8.09 -3.34 -22.14
CA GLN A 154 -6.75 -3.06 -22.65
C GLN A 154 -5.74 -2.82 -21.51
N ALA A 155 -6.13 -2.10 -20.46
CA ALA A 155 -5.27 -1.84 -19.31
C ALA A 155 -4.92 -3.15 -18.59
N ARG A 156 -5.91 -4.03 -18.40
CA ARG A 156 -5.70 -5.34 -17.80
C ARG A 156 -4.78 -6.21 -18.64
N ALA A 157 -4.99 -6.28 -19.95
CA ALA A 157 -4.12 -7.05 -20.84
C ALA A 157 -2.66 -6.55 -20.83
N SER A 158 -2.44 -5.24 -20.70
CA SER A 158 -1.11 -4.66 -20.59
C SER A 158 -0.44 -5.00 -19.26
N LEU A 159 -1.17 -4.88 -18.14
CA LEU A 159 -0.64 -5.26 -16.83
C LEU A 159 -0.32 -6.75 -16.76
N GLU A 160 -1.23 -7.61 -17.21
CA GLU A 160 -1.02 -9.07 -17.26
C GLU A 160 0.17 -9.48 -18.17
N ALA A 161 0.43 -8.72 -19.24
CA ALA A 161 1.61 -8.93 -20.09
C ALA A 161 2.92 -8.46 -19.44
N THR A 162 2.84 -7.57 -18.45
CA THR A 162 3.99 -6.97 -17.75
C THR A 162 4.35 -7.74 -16.49
N ALA A 163 3.36 -8.11 -15.69
CA ALA A 163 3.58 -8.77 -14.41
C ALA A 163 2.46 -9.76 -14.09
N ALA A 164 2.80 -10.76 -13.30
CA ALA A 164 1.86 -11.65 -12.66
C ALA A 164 1.74 -11.26 -11.18
N CYS A 165 0.53 -10.95 -10.73
CA CYS A 165 0.24 -10.67 -9.34
C CYS A 165 -0.54 -11.85 -8.72
N ASP A 166 -0.24 -12.15 -7.49
CA ASP A 166 -0.91 -13.20 -6.72
C ASP A 166 -2.19 -12.63 -6.06
N VAL A 167 -2.90 -13.47 -5.32
CA VAL A 167 -4.11 -13.10 -4.58
C VAL A 167 -3.78 -11.97 -3.59
N PRO A 168 -4.60 -10.92 -3.49
CA PRO A 168 -4.32 -9.81 -2.59
C PRO A 168 -4.46 -10.19 -1.12
N GLU A 169 -3.64 -9.56 -0.30
CA GLU A 169 -3.87 -9.47 1.12
C GLU A 169 -4.80 -8.29 1.42
N LEU A 170 -5.80 -8.51 2.29
CA LEU A 170 -6.89 -7.56 2.55
C LEU A 170 -6.81 -7.02 3.98
N TYR A 171 -6.86 -5.69 4.14
CA TYR A 171 -6.77 -5.04 5.43
C TYR A 171 -7.81 -3.95 5.62
N ASN A 172 -8.38 -3.90 6.84
CA ASN A 172 -8.99 -2.67 7.35
C ASN A 172 -7.87 -1.79 7.86
N SER A 173 -7.66 -0.67 7.23
CA SER A 173 -6.51 0.19 7.44
C SER A 173 -6.91 1.53 8.05
N GLY A 174 -5.95 2.27 8.56
CA GLY A 174 -6.19 3.61 9.05
C GLY A 174 -4.90 4.39 9.27
N VAL A 175 -4.94 5.67 8.92
CA VAL A 175 -3.89 6.62 9.27
C VAL A 175 -4.02 6.92 10.76
N ILE A 176 -2.96 6.71 11.54
CA ILE A 176 -2.93 6.99 12.98
C ILE A 176 -2.13 8.24 13.31
N TYR A 177 -1.27 8.69 12.42
CA TYR A 177 -0.52 9.94 12.54
C TYR A 177 -0.24 10.51 11.16
N ASP A 178 -0.46 11.81 11.00
CA ASP A 178 -0.14 12.56 9.79
C ASP A 178 0.60 13.85 10.21
N PRO A 179 1.88 14.01 9.84
CA PRO A 179 2.66 15.19 10.19
C PRO A 179 2.11 16.50 9.61
N ALA A 180 1.36 16.44 8.49
CA ALA A 180 0.66 17.60 7.94
C ALA A 180 -0.59 17.99 8.76
N ARG A 181 -1.10 17.07 9.59
CA ARG A 181 -2.24 17.24 10.48
C ARG A 181 -1.90 16.72 11.89
N PRO A 182 -0.96 17.34 12.62
CA PRO A 182 -0.44 16.80 13.87
C PRO A 182 -1.48 16.69 15.00
N ALA A 183 -2.64 17.33 14.87
CA ALA A 183 -3.77 17.20 15.80
C ALA A 183 -4.71 16.05 15.41
N PHE A 184 -4.45 15.34 14.30
CA PHE A 184 -5.20 14.18 13.91
C PHE A 184 -4.94 13.05 14.91
N ALA A 185 -6.00 12.61 15.58
CA ALA A 185 -5.96 11.45 16.44
C ALA A 185 -7.18 10.58 16.10
N LYS A 186 -6.94 9.32 15.83
CA LYS A 186 -8.03 8.36 15.70
C LYS A 186 -8.67 8.16 17.08
N SER A 187 -9.93 8.56 17.19
CA SER A 187 -10.75 8.39 18.42
C SER A 187 -11.23 6.96 18.56
#